data_fcc878aaeeb1a10fcd0f57cf0a4b5007
#
_entry.id   fcc878aaeeb1a10fcd0f57cf0a4b5007
#
_cell.length_a   1.000
_cell.length_b   1.000
_cell.length_c   1.000
_cell.angle_alpha   90.00
_cell.angle_beta   90.00
_cell.angle_gamma   90.00
#
_symmetry.space_group_name_H-M   'P 1'
#
loop_
_entity.id
_entity.type
_entity.pdbx_description
1 polymer ?
#
loop_
_entity_poly.entity_id
_entity_poly.type
_entity_poly.pdbx_seq_one_letter_code
_entity_poly.pdbx_strand_id
1 'polypeptide(L)'
;IRDREYINQFAEFNNYINSPIARYKDELYNLPFNMNTFSKMWGIVTPQEAKDIIQLQIADLNITEPKNLEEQALSLVGRDVYEKLIKGYTEKQWGRDCKDLPAFIIKRLPLRFTYDNNYFNDRYQGIPIGGYTAIIEKMLEGTEVLLNTDYKEFTAKNGQVADKVLYTGMIDEYYDYKLGVLEYRSVRFEQER
;
A
#
# COMPACT_ATOMS: atom_id res chain seq x y z
N ILE A 1 -0.47 -11.71 -9.29
CA ILE A 1 -0.27 -13.11 -8.82
C ILE A 1 1.03 -13.61 -9.41
N ARG A 2 2.07 -13.84 -8.59
CA ARG A 2 3.38 -14.30 -9.08
C ARG A 2 3.36 -15.79 -9.46
N ASP A 3 2.64 -16.59 -8.70
CA ASP A 3 2.52 -18.03 -8.93
C ASP A 3 1.06 -18.40 -9.25
N ARG A 4 0.68 -18.14 -10.48
CA ARG A 4 -0.69 -18.39 -10.96
C ARG A 4 -1.03 -19.88 -10.96
N GLU A 5 -0.10 -20.72 -11.36
CA GLU A 5 -0.34 -22.17 -11.48
C GLU A 5 -0.62 -22.78 -10.10
N TYR A 6 0.16 -22.38 -9.10
CA TYR A 6 -0.05 -22.83 -7.73
C TYR A 6 -1.38 -22.35 -7.16
N ILE A 7 -1.68 -21.04 -7.22
CA ILE A 7 -2.89 -20.51 -6.57
C ILE A 7 -4.19 -20.95 -7.27
N ASN A 8 -4.15 -21.21 -8.57
CA ASN A 8 -5.30 -21.69 -9.33
C ASN A 8 -5.73 -23.13 -8.95
N GLN A 9 -4.93 -23.86 -8.19
CA GLN A 9 -5.33 -25.15 -7.61
C GLN A 9 -6.40 -24.98 -6.51
N PHE A 10 -6.43 -23.80 -5.90
CA PHE A 10 -7.29 -23.52 -4.75
C PHE A 10 -8.50 -22.66 -5.08
N ALA A 11 -8.44 -21.83 -6.12
CA ALA A 11 -9.56 -20.99 -6.53
C ALA A 11 -9.50 -20.60 -8.00
N GLU A 12 -10.66 -20.28 -8.55
CA GLU A 12 -10.81 -19.57 -9.81
C GLU A 12 -10.78 -18.07 -9.56
N PHE A 13 -10.15 -17.29 -10.47
CA PHE A 13 -10.00 -15.85 -10.38
C PHE A 13 -10.70 -15.15 -11.53
N ASN A 14 -11.32 -14.01 -11.24
CA ASN A 14 -11.78 -13.11 -12.28
C ASN A 14 -10.59 -12.35 -12.90
N ASN A 15 -10.86 -11.54 -13.93
CA ASN A 15 -9.85 -10.72 -14.59
C ASN A 15 -9.91 -9.25 -14.10
N TYR A 16 -10.17 -9.03 -12.82
CA TYR A 16 -10.24 -7.69 -12.27
C TYR A 16 -8.88 -6.98 -12.33
N ILE A 17 -8.88 -5.78 -12.90
CA ILE A 17 -7.73 -4.89 -12.95
C ILE A 17 -8.01 -3.71 -12.01
N ASN A 18 -7.15 -3.50 -11.04
CA ASN A 18 -7.29 -2.38 -10.12
C ASN A 18 -6.89 -1.06 -10.81
N SER A 19 -7.85 -0.16 -10.93
CA SER A 19 -7.67 1.18 -11.55
C SER A 19 -8.29 2.23 -10.60
N PRO A 20 -7.64 2.54 -9.48
CA PRO A 20 -8.18 3.45 -8.48
C PRO A 20 -8.21 4.90 -8.96
N ILE A 21 -9.17 5.65 -8.44
CA ILE A 21 -9.33 7.07 -8.68
C ILE A 21 -9.21 7.81 -7.34
N ALA A 22 -8.36 8.82 -7.29
CA ALA A 22 -8.25 9.73 -6.16
C ALA A 22 -9.17 10.94 -6.38
N ARG A 23 -9.88 11.34 -5.31
CA ARG A 23 -10.63 12.59 -5.28
C ARG A 23 -9.87 13.62 -4.44
N TYR A 24 -9.62 14.77 -5.03
CA TYR A 24 -9.11 15.96 -4.33
C TYR A 24 -10.08 17.11 -4.54
N LYS A 25 -10.79 17.50 -3.50
CA LYS A 25 -11.91 18.47 -3.58
C LYS A 25 -12.93 18.00 -4.64
N ASP A 26 -13.10 18.77 -5.71
CA ASP A 26 -14.02 18.47 -6.82
C ASP A 26 -13.32 17.87 -8.04
N GLU A 27 -12.03 17.57 -7.94
CA GLU A 27 -11.22 16.99 -9.01
C GLU A 27 -11.02 15.49 -8.82
N LEU A 28 -11.08 14.72 -9.92
CA LEU A 28 -10.80 13.30 -9.96
C LEU A 28 -9.52 13.03 -10.72
N TYR A 29 -8.64 12.19 -10.15
CA TYR A 29 -7.35 11.85 -10.71
C TYR A 29 -7.18 10.33 -10.79
N ASN A 30 -6.65 9.83 -11.91
CA ASN A 30 -6.28 8.42 -12.05
C ASN A 30 -5.03 8.11 -11.21
N LEU A 31 -4.99 6.91 -10.65
CA LEU A 31 -3.81 6.32 -10.03
C LEU A 31 -3.40 5.04 -10.77
N PRO A 32 -2.11 4.67 -10.77
CA PRO A 32 -0.96 5.38 -10.19
C PRO A 32 -0.71 6.71 -10.89
N PHE A 33 0.22 7.53 -10.40
CA PHE A 33 0.58 8.81 -11.03
C PHE A 33 1.11 8.56 -12.44
N ASN A 34 0.24 8.76 -13.43
CA ASN A 34 0.49 8.45 -14.84
C ASN A 34 0.11 9.63 -15.75
N MET A 35 0.21 9.46 -17.07
CA MET A 35 -0.10 10.53 -17.99
C MET A 35 -1.56 11.00 -17.94
N ASN A 36 -2.53 10.14 -17.56
CA ASN A 36 -3.91 10.59 -17.35
C ASN A 36 -4.00 11.52 -16.13
N THR A 37 -3.22 11.26 -15.07
CA THR A 37 -3.10 12.13 -13.89
C THR A 37 -2.52 13.49 -14.28
N PHE A 38 -1.39 13.47 -14.99
CA PHE A 38 -0.66 14.68 -15.37
C PHE A 38 -1.40 15.53 -16.40
N SER A 39 -2.02 14.89 -17.40
CA SER A 39 -2.85 15.58 -18.38
C SER A 39 -4.05 16.27 -17.72
N LYS A 40 -4.70 15.61 -16.76
CA LYS A 40 -5.80 16.22 -16.00
C LYS A 40 -5.31 17.38 -15.13
N MET A 41 -4.12 17.25 -14.52
CA MET A 41 -3.57 18.24 -13.59
C MET A 41 -3.05 19.50 -14.30
N TRP A 42 -2.37 19.34 -15.45
CA TRP A 42 -1.61 20.40 -16.12
C TRP A 42 -2.06 20.72 -17.56
N GLY A 43 -3.02 19.96 -18.11
CA GLY A 43 -3.50 20.16 -19.49
C GLY A 43 -2.48 19.76 -20.56
N ILE A 44 -1.52 18.90 -20.23
CA ILE A 44 -0.44 18.44 -21.11
C ILE A 44 -0.79 17.11 -21.78
N VAL A 45 -0.04 16.76 -22.83
CA VAL A 45 -0.29 15.57 -23.66
C VAL A 45 0.93 14.64 -23.72
N THR A 46 2.14 15.20 -23.66
CA THR A 46 3.37 14.43 -23.85
C THR A 46 4.09 14.09 -22.55
N PRO A 47 4.78 12.94 -22.50
CA PRO A 47 5.64 12.59 -21.38
C PRO A 47 6.73 13.61 -21.07
N GLN A 48 7.23 14.30 -22.09
CA GLN A 48 8.30 15.28 -21.91
C GLN A 48 7.79 16.51 -21.16
N GLU A 49 6.61 17.04 -21.52
CA GLU A 49 5.99 18.16 -20.81
C GLU A 49 5.78 17.84 -19.32
N ALA A 50 5.34 16.60 -19.00
CA ALA A 50 5.16 16.17 -17.62
C ALA A 50 6.49 16.17 -16.85
N LYS A 51 7.55 15.65 -17.45
CA LYS A 51 8.89 15.62 -16.85
C LYS A 51 9.44 17.02 -16.62
N ASP A 52 9.26 17.91 -17.58
CA ASP A 52 9.74 19.30 -17.51
C ASP A 52 9.05 20.06 -16.38
N ILE A 53 7.72 19.92 -16.24
CA ILE A 53 6.97 20.55 -15.13
C ILE A 53 7.45 20.01 -13.77
N ILE A 54 7.59 18.69 -13.64
CA ILE A 54 8.06 18.08 -12.38
C ILE A 54 9.47 18.58 -12.06
N GLN A 55 10.38 18.59 -13.02
CA GLN A 55 11.75 19.04 -12.81
C GLN A 55 11.82 20.53 -12.43
N LEU A 56 11.01 21.36 -13.07
CA LEU A 56 10.92 22.78 -12.73
C LEU A 56 10.48 22.98 -11.27
N GLN A 57 9.43 22.27 -10.86
CA GLN A 57 8.93 22.34 -9.48
C GLN A 57 9.95 21.83 -8.45
N ILE A 58 10.71 20.79 -8.79
CA ILE A 58 11.76 20.23 -7.91
C ILE A 58 12.96 21.19 -7.81
N ALA A 59 13.37 21.78 -8.91
CA ALA A 59 14.52 22.71 -8.95
C ALA A 59 14.32 23.92 -8.02
N ASP A 60 13.11 24.45 -7.94
CA ASP A 60 12.76 25.59 -7.10
C ASP A 60 12.84 25.28 -5.59
N LEU A 61 12.82 24.00 -5.22
CA LEU A 61 12.78 23.60 -3.80
C LEU A 61 14.15 23.53 -3.14
N ASN A 62 15.24 23.45 -3.90
CA ASN A 62 16.62 23.33 -3.42
C ASN A 62 16.82 22.22 -2.35
N ILE A 63 16.07 21.11 -2.43
CA ILE A 63 16.17 19.98 -1.52
C ILE A 63 17.26 19.04 -2.03
N THR A 64 18.41 19.00 -1.33
CA THR A 64 19.52 18.09 -1.67
C THR A 64 19.47 16.81 -0.86
N GLU A 65 19.05 16.89 0.41
CA GLU A 65 18.93 15.76 1.32
C GLU A 65 17.62 15.88 2.12
N PRO A 66 16.57 15.11 1.73
CA PRO A 66 15.27 15.19 2.38
C PRO A 66 15.31 14.71 3.84
N LYS A 67 14.83 15.52 4.77
CA LYS A 67 14.83 15.25 6.22
C LYS A 67 13.58 14.57 6.71
N ASN A 68 12.48 14.72 6.00
CA ASN A 68 11.15 14.22 6.35
C ASN A 68 10.39 13.77 5.11
N LEU A 69 9.18 13.21 5.33
CA LEU A 69 8.34 12.69 4.25
C LEU A 69 7.91 13.78 3.26
N GLU A 70 7.60 15.01 3.73
CA GLU A 70 7.23 16.11 2.84
C GLU A 70 8.36 16.43 1.88
N GLU A 71 9.56 16.69 2.38
CA GLU A 71 10.73 16.99 1.55
C GLU A 71 11.05 15.86 0.58
N GLN A 72 10.95 14.61 1.04
CA GLN A 72 11.15 13.43 0.18
C GLN A 72 10.12 13.36 -0.94
N ALA A 73 8.83 13.56 -0.63
CA ALA A 73 7.78 13.55 -1.64
C ALA A 73 7.96 14.69 -2.66
N LEU A 74 8.17 15.91 -2.17
CA LEU A 74 8.41 17.08 -3.01
C LEU A 74 9.59 16.88 -3.97
N SER A 75 10.69 16.28 -3.48
CA SER A 75 11.87 16.00 -4.30
C SER A 75 11.65 14.92 -5.36
N LEU A 76 10.62 14.08 -5.22
CA LEU A 76 10.31 13.00 -6.16
C LEU A 76 9.28 13.41 -7.22
N VAL A 77 8.24 14.14 -6.82
CA VAL A 77 7.05 14.34 -7.67
C VAL A 77 6.67 15.80 -7.89
N GLY A 78 7.36 16.73 -7.26
CA GLY A 78 7.04 18.16 -7.31
C GLY A 78 5.87 18.54 -6.39
N ARG A 79 5.56 19.84 -6.35
CA ARG A 79 4.58 20.42 -5.42
C ARG A 79 3.14 20.00 -5.72
N ASP A 80 2.72 20.04 -6.98
CA ASP A 80 1.31 19.84 -7.32
C ASP A 80 0.83 18.42 -7.02
N VAL A 81 1.63 17.41 -7.35
CA VAL A 81 1.33 16.01 -7.06
C VAL A 81 1.34 15.76 -5.55
N TYR A 82 2.32 16.33 -4.85
CA TYR A 82 2.41 16.23 -3.40
C TYR A 82 1.16 16.81 -2.72
N GLU A 83 0.83 18.07 -2.99
CA GLU A 83 -0.28 18.76 -2.33
C GLU A 83 -1.65 18.13 -2.63
N LYS A 84 -1.87 17.71 -3.88
CA LYS A 84 -3.17 17.18 -4.30
C LYS A 84 -3.38 15.71 -3.95
N LEU A 85 -2.34 14.88 -4.05
CA LEU A 85 -2.52 13.41 -4.07
C LEU A 85 -1.76 12.65 -2.97
N ILE A 86 -0.81 13.29 -2.28
CA ILE A 86 0.01 12.60 -1.28
C ILE A 86 -0.28 13.15 0.11
N LYS A 87 -0.17 14.46 0.30
CA LYS A 87 -0.23 15.10 1.61
C LYS A 87 -1.48 14.69 2.40
N GLY A 88 -2.66 15.00 1.91
CA GLY A 88 -3.91 14.75 2.64
C GLY A 88 -4.17 13.26 2.91
N TYR A 89 -3.82 12.40 1.96
CA TYR A 89 -3.90 10.95 2.16
C TYR A 89 -2.96 10.47 3.27
N THR A 90 -1.71 10.94 3.23
CA THR A 90 -0.68 10.53 4.19
C THR A 90 -0.99 11.03 5.60
N GLU A 91 -1.33 12.31 5.73
CA GLU A 91 -1.70 12.92 7.03
C GLU A 91 -2.91 12.24 7.65
N LYS A 92 -3.93 11.94 6.85
CA LYS A 92 -5.12 11.20 7.29
C LYS A 92 -4.77 9.78 7.77
N GLN A 93 -3.91 9.08 7.04
CA GLN A 93 -3.52 7.71 7.38
C GLN A 93 -2.64 7.62 8.62
N TRP A 94 -1.71 8.58 8.78
CA TRP A 94 -0.76 8.58 9.89
C TRP A 94 -1.21 9.41 11.09
N GLY A 95 -2.22 10.27 10.92
CA GLY A 95 -2.68 11.18 11.99
C GLY A 95 -1.61 12.19 12.41
N ARG A 96 -0.65 12.50 11.53
CA ARG A 96 0.49 13.41 11.76
C ARG A 96 0.76 14.22 10.49
N ASP A 97 1.34 15.42 10.67
CA ASP A 97 1.86 16.22 9.55
C ASP A 97 2.96 15.45 8.80
N CYS A 98 3.03 15.58 7.48
CA CYS A 98 4.07 14.96 6.67
C CYS A 98 5.48 15.39 7.07
N LYS A 99 5.66 16.57 7.68
CA LYS A 99 6.94 17.07 8.21
C LYS A 99 7.44 16.28 9.43
N ASP A 100 6.51 15.68 10.18
CA ASP A 100 6.81 14.91 11.38
C ASP A 100 7.02 13.41 11.08
N LEU A 101 6.91 13.03 9.81
CA LEU A 101 7.07 11.65 9.37
C LEU A 101 8.45 11.43 8.72
N PRO A 102 9.10 10.29 8.98
CA PRO A 102 10.41 9.98 8.39
C PRO A 102 10.38 9.89 6.87
N ALA A 103 11.42 10.39 6.20
CA ALA A 103 11.56 10.36 4.74
C ALA A 103 11.49 8.94 4.13
N PHE A 104 11.95 7.92 4.87
CA PHE A 104 11.99 6.54 4.37
C PHE A 104 10.61 5.92 4.12
N ILE A 105 9.54 6.48 4.68
CA ILE A 105 8.16 6.01 4.43
C ILE A 105 7.82 6.11 2.95
N ILE A 106 8.30 7.14 2.26
CA ILE A 106 8.16 7.33 0.82
C ILE A 106 9.54 7.28 0.15
N LYS A 107 10.10 6.08 0.04
CA LYS A 107 11.38 5.93 -0.69
C LYS A 107 11.22 6.04 -2.20
N ARG A 108 10.08 5.64 -2.73
CA ARG A 108 9.80 5.61 -4.17
C ARG A 108 8.32 5.93 -4.39
N LEU A 109 8.07 6.89 -5.25
CA LEU A 109 6.75 7.13 -5.81
C LEU A 109 6.83 6.78 -7.29
N PRO A 110 6.13 5.75 -7.75
CA PRO A 110 6.20 5.33 -9.15
C PRO A 110 5.50 6.35 -10.03
N LEU A 111 6.27 7.19 -10.70
CA LEU A 111 5.78 8.03 -11.79
C LEU A 111 5.80 7.20 -13.09
N ARG A 112 4.69 7.16 -13.79
CA ARG A 112 4.54 6.48 -15.07
C ARG A 112 4.24 7.49 -16.17
N PHE A 113 5.12 7.56 -17.15
CA PHE A 113 4.95 8.45 -18.30
C PHE A 113 4.25 7.74 -19.47
N THR A 114 3.21 6.99 -19.15
CA THR A 114 2.32 6.25 -20.07
C THR A 114 0.88 6.49 -19.68
N TYR A 115 -0.05 6.29 -20.61
CA TYR A 115 -1.50 6.39 -20.40
C TYR A 115 -2.10 5.07 -19.92
N ASP A 116 -1.47 4.44 -18.92
CA ASP A 116 -1.91 3.15 -18.36
C ASP A 116 -2.42 3.33 -16.92
N ASN A 117 -3.70 3.06 -16.69
CA ASN A 117 -4.35 3.15 -15.39
C ASN A 117 -4.27 1.86 -14.57
N ASN A 118 -3.62 0.82 -15.08
CA ASN A 118 -3.41 -0.40 -14.31
C ASN A 118 -2.50 -0.12 -13.11
N TYR A 119 -3.03 -0.23 -11.90
CA TYR A 119 -2.29 0.10 -10.68
C TYR A 119 -1.08 -0.82 -10.47
N PHE A 120 -1.22 -2.10 -10.77
CA PHE A 120 -0.16 -3.09 -10.63
C PHE A 120 0.51 -3.40 -11.98
N ASN A 121 1.79 -3.79 -11.95
CA ASN A 121 2.53 -4.22 -13.12
C ASN A 121 2.54 -5.74 -13.31
N ASP A 122 1.80 -6.47 -12.46
CA ASP A 122 1.74 -7.92 -12.51
C ASP A 122 1.03 -8.39 -13.79
N ARG A 123 1.61 -9.39 -14.45
CA ARG A 123 1.04 -10.01 -15.65
C ARG A 123 -0.34 -10.62 -15.41
N TYR A 124 -0.55 -11.17 -14.20
CA TYR A 124 -1.78 -11.83 -13.79
C TYR A 124 -2.39 -11.08 -12.63
N GLN A 125 -3.60 -10.60 -12.80
CA GLN A 125 -4.36 -9.88 -11.81
C GLN A 125 -5.76 -10.46 -11.73
N GLY A 126 -6.36 -10.43 -10.55
CA GLY A 126 -7.71 -10.92 -10.33
C GLY A 126 -8.06 -11.01 -8.86
N ILE A 127 -9.34 -11.15 -8.62
CA ILE A 127 -9.92 -11.42 -7.29
C ILE A 127 -10.51 -12.82 -7.32
N PRO A 128 -10.30 -13.64 -6.29
CA PRO A 128 -10.85 -14.99 -6.26
C PRO A 128 -12.38 -14.96 -6.28
N ILE A 129 -12.97 -15.79 -7.12
CA ILE A 129 -14.42 -15.99 -7.16
C ILE A 129 -14.82 -16.70 -5.87
N GLY A 130 -15.79 -16.15 -5.15
CA GLY A 130 -16.20 -16.67 -3.83
C GLY A 130 -15.43 -16.10 -2.64
N GLY A 131 -14.43 -15.25 -2.87
CA GLY A 131 -13.67 -14.56 -1.82
C GLY A 131 -12.42 -15.31 -1.35
N TYR A 132 -11.67 -14.68 -0.46
CA TYR A 132 -10.36 -15.19 -0.03
C TYR A 132 -10.44 -16.33 0.99
N THR A 133 -11.50 -16.40 1.80
CA THR A 133 -11.65 -17.43 2.84
C THR A 133 -11.64 -18.84 2.25
N ALA A 134 -12.34 -19.05 1.15
CA ALA A 134 -12.40 -20.34 0.49
C ALA A 134 -11.03 -20.86 0.00
N ILE A 135 -10.11 -19.97 -0.36
CA ILE A 135 -8.73 -20.35 -0.70
C ILE A 135 -8.02 -20.91 0.53
N ILE A 136 -8.13 -20.19 1.65
CA ILE A 136 -7.46 -20.58 2.89
C ILE A 136 -8.02 -21.91 3.40
N GLU A 137 -9.33 -22.09 3.34
CA GLU A 137 -9.98 -23.36 3.72
C GLU A 137 -9.42 -24.53 2.91
N LYS A 138 -9.32 -24.38 1.58
CA LYS A 138 -8.73 -25.42 0.73
C LYS A 138 -7.24 -25.66 0.99
N MET A 139 -6.47 -24.59 1.26
CA MET A 139 -5.05 -24.72 1.60
C MET A 139 -4.83 -25.46 2.92
N LEU A 140 -5.79 -25.38 3.83
CA LEU A 140 -5.74 -26.02 5.15
C LEU A 140 -6.39 -27.40 5.19
N GLU A 141 -6.89 -27.92 4.07
CA GLU A 141 -7.44 -29.28 4.01
C GLU A 141 -6.44 -30.31 4.55
N GLY A 142 -6.89 -31.11 5.51
CA GLY A 142 -6.05 -32.11 6.20
C GLY A 142 -5.17 -31.54 7.31
N THR A 143 -5.26 -30.24 7.60
CA THR A 143 -4.58 -29.60 8.73
C THR A 143 -5.56 -29.34 9.86
N GLU A 144 -5.18 -29.64 11.09
CA GLU A 144 -5.98 -29.27 12.27
C GLU A 144 -5.97 -27.76 12.45
N VAL A 145 -7.15 -27.15 12.55
CA VAL A 145 -7.33 -25.71 12.74
C VAL A 145 -8.10 -25.43 14.02
N LEU A 146 -7.49 -24.75 14.96
CA LEU A 146 -8.12 -24.32 16.21
C LEU A 146 -8.45 -22.83 16.14
N LEU A 147 -9.73 -22.51 15.95
CA LEU A 147 -10.20 -21.12 15.94
C LEU A 147 -10.39 -20.59 17.38
N ASN A 148 -10.38 -19.25 17.52
CA ASN A 148 -10.55 -18.56 18.80
C ASN A 148 -9.59 -19.08 19.89
N THR A 149 -8.35 -19.40 19.49
CA THR A 149 -7.33 -19.97 20.35
C THR A 149 -6.15 -19.01 20.42
N ASP A 150 -5.92 -18.43 21.59
CA ASP A 150 -4.75 -17.62 21.86
C ASP A 150 -3.49 -18.51 21.97
N TYR A 151 -2.40 -18.09 21.32
CA TYR A 151 -1.16 -18.89 21.29
C TYR A 151 -0.53 -19.06 22.68
N LYS A 152 -0.48 -18.00 23.49
CA LYS A 152 0.15 -18.06 24.82
C LYS A 152 -0.67 -18.92 25.78
N GLU A 153 -1.99 -18.78 25.77
CA GLU A 153 -2.89 -19.60 26.58
C GLU A 153 -2.81 -21.07 26.16
N PHE A 154 -2.78 -21.33 24.85
CA PHE A 154 -2.67 -22.67 24.31
C PHE A 154 -1.35 -23.35 24.72
N THR A 155 -0.21 -22.67 24.57
CA THR A 155 1.11 -23.21 24.89
C THR A 155 1.31 -23.35 26.40
N ALA A 156 0.77 -22.45 27.20
CA ALA A 156 0.80 -22.56 28.67
C ALA A 156 0.06 -23.80 29.17
N LYS A 157 -1.03 -24.18 28.49
CA LYS A 157 -1.83 -25.38 28.87
C LYS A 157 -1.28 -26.68 28.32
N ASN A 158 -0.76 -26.69 27.09
CA ASN A 158 -0.43 -27.91 26.35
C ASN A 158 1.10 -28.15 26.21
N GLY A 159 1.92 -27.15 26.56
CA GLY A 159 3.37 -27.21 26.35
C GLY A 159 3.75 -27.09 24.88
N GLN A 160 4.91 -27.63 24.52
CA GLN A 160 5.39 -27.64 23.15
C GLN A 160 4.70 -28.77 22.37
N VAL A 161 3.86 -28.40 21.42
CA VAL A 161 3.06 -29.33 20.60
C VAL A 161 3.59 -29.51 19.17
N ALA A 162 4.65 -28.79 18.80
CA ALA A 162 5.24 -28.83 17.47
C ALA A 162 6.75 -28.60 17.51
N ASP A 163 7.49 -29.21 16.56
CA ASP A 163 8.93 -29.03 16.43
C ASP A 163 9.31 -27.62 15.97
N LYS A 164 8.44 -27.00 15.19
CA LYS A 164 8.62 -25.63 14.66
C LYS A 164 7.33 -24.84 14.81
N VAL A 165 7.49 -23.58 15.19
CA VAL A 165 6.39 -22.63 15.33
C VAL A 165 6.63 -21.45 14.40
N LEU A 166 5.62 -21.12 13.58
CA LEU A 166 5.57 -19.89 12.80
C LEU A 166 4.53 -18.96 13.44
N TYR A 167 5.01 -18.00 14.21
CA TYR A 167 4.15 -17.02 14.87
C TYR A 167 3.93 -15.81 13.98
N THR A 168 2.68 -15.51 13.67
CA THR A 168 2.29 -14.39 12.78
C THR A 168 1.55 -13.27 13.53
N GLY A 169 1.48 -13.36 14.87
CA GLY A 169 0.94 -12.30 15.73
C GLY A 169 1.89 -11.13 15.93
N MET A 170 1.58 -10.25 16.86
CA MET A 170 2.41 -9.09 17.17
C MET A 170 3.74 -9.50 17.78
N ILE A 171 4.84 -9.07 17.18
CA ILE A 171 6.18 -9.48 17.61
C ILE A 171 6.55 -8.95 18.99
N ASP A 172 6.13 -7.76 19.32
CA ASP A 172 6.35 -7.16 20.65
C ASP A 172 5.56 -7.90 21.74
N GLU A 173 4.35 -8.34 21.47
CA GLU A 173 3.55 -9.19 22.34
C GLU A 173 4.20 -10.58 22.53
N TYR A 174 4.73 -11.16 21.46
CA TYR A 174 5.45 -12.43 21.56
C TYR A 174 6.60 -12.38 22.57
N TYR A 175 7.32 -11.27 22.62
CA TYR A 175 8.41 -11.02 23.55
C TYR A 175 7.98 -10.30 24.84
N ASP A 176 6.69 -10.30 25.19
CA ASP A 176 6.14 -9.70 26.42
C ASP A 176 6.52 -8.22 26.57
N TYR A 177 6.60 -7.50 25.45
CA TYR A 177 6.94 -6.07 25.39
C TYR A 177 8.27 -5.68 26.04
N LYS A 178 9.20 -6.63 26.18
CA LYS A 178 10.50 -6.42 26.85
C LYS A 178 11.36 -5.31 26.25
N LEU A 179 11.17 -5.02 24.97
CA LEU A 179 11.87 -3.95 24.25
C LEU A 179 10.97 -2.72 23.99
N GLY A 180 9.82 -2.65 24.65
CA GLY A 180 8.81 -1.63 24.43
C GLY A 180 7.71 -2.07 23.47
N VAL A 181 6.69 -1.22 23.34
CA VAL A 181 5.52 -1.44 22.48
C VAL A 181 5.79 -0.85 21.10
N LEU A 182 5.47 -1.60 20.05
CA LEU A 182 5.47 -1.08 18.67
C LEU A 182 4.19 -0.26 18.41
N GLU A 183 4.32 0.81 17.64
CA GLU A 183 3.18 1.62 17.24
C GLU A 183 2.42 0.95 16.08
N TYR A 184 1.13 0.73 16.27
CA TYR A 184 0.19 0.26 15.27
C TYR A 184 -0.79 1.35 14.89
N ARG A 185 -1.36 1.27 13.70
CA ARG A 185 -2.39 2.19 13.21
C ARG A 185 -3.62 1.42 12.79
N SER A 186 -4.77 1.84 13.30
CA SER A 186 -6.06 1.34 12.85
C SER A 186 -6.61 2.24 11.74
N VAL A 187 -7.16 1.65 10.70
CA VAL A 187 -7.79 2.36 9.58
C VAL A 187 -9.29 2.13 9.65
N ARG A 188 -10.06 3.22 9.63
CA ARG A 188 -11.51 3.19 9.53
C ARG A 188 -11.94 3.56 8.11
N PHE A 189 -12.73 2.72 7.47
CA PHE A 189 -13.30 2.99 6.16
C PHE A 189 -14.72 3.54 6.30
N GLU A 190 -15.00 4.64 5.64
CA GLU A 190 -16.34 5.21 5.51
C GLU A 190 -16.72 5.16 4.02
N GLN A 191 -17.93 4.66 3.74
CA GLN A 191 -18.46 4.59 2.38
C GLN A 191 -19.53 5.66 2.20
N GLU A 192 -19.35 6.52 1.20
CA GLU A 192 -20.33 7.48 0.73
C GLU A 192 -20.82 7.06 -0.66
N ARG A 193 -22.14 7.22 -0.91
CA ARG A 193 -22.76 6.97 -2.22
C ARG A 193 -23.27 8.26 -2.81
#